data_bb113df171e02ddbe9d162245135774f
#
_entry.id   bb113df171e02ddbe9d162245135774f
#
_cell.length_a   1.000
_cell.length_b   1.000
_cell.length_c   1.000
_cell.angle_alpha   90.00
_cell.angle_beta   90.00
_cell.angle_gamma   90.00
#
_symmetry.space_group_name_H-M   'P 1'
#
loop_
_entity.id
_entity.type
_entity.pdbx_description
1 polymer ?
#
loop_
_entity_poly.entity_id
_entity_poly.type
_entity_poly.pdbx_seq_one_letter_code
_entity_poly.pdbx_strand_id
1 'polypeptide(L)'
;MLISDFKGYKKSRWLKDFDKMSIYSIRLDQLEEYIVSIGEKKFRAKQIYDWLYKKRITDFPEMKNVPKSLQEKLAEEFEITTLKTIIKQESADGTMKFLFELQDKYTIESVLMKNKYGNSLCVTTQVGCRIGCTF
;
A
#
# COMPACT_ATOMS: atom_id res chain seq x y z
N MET A 1 -12.66 -0.48 19.81
CA MET A 1 -11.91 -1.71 19.50
C MET A 1 -10.68 -1.29 18.72
N LEU A 2 -9.50 -1.42 19.30
CA LEU A 2 -8.24 -0.99 18.69
C LEU A 2 -7.74 -2.09 17.73
N ILE A 3 -7.02 -1.72 16.69
CA ILE A 3 -6.39 -2.66 15.73
C ILE A 3 -5.52 -3.72 16.43
N SER A 4 -5.01 -3.40 17.65
CA SER A 4 -4.28 -4.33 18.53
C SER A 4 -5.05 -5.61 18.88
N ASP A 5 -6.38 -5.62 18.74
CA ASP A 5 -7.24 -6.74 19.13
C ASP A 5 -7.50 -7.73 17.98
N PHE A 6 -7.01 -7.43 16.77
CA PHE A 6 -7.09 -8.36 15.65
C PHE A 6 -6.16 -9.56 15.90
N LYS A 7 -6.75 -10.75 16.10
CA LYS A 7 -6.02 -12.02 16.22
C LYS A 7 -5.11 -12.22 15.00
N GLY A 8 -3.81 -12.15 15.23
CA GLY A 8 -2.78 -12.42 14.20
C GLY A 8 -2.00 -11.20 13.72
N TYR A 9 -2.41 -9.97 14.04
CA TYR A 9 -1.60 -8.80 13.74
C TYR A 9 -0.71 -8.42 14.93
N LYS A 10 0.57 -8.79 14.87
CA LYS A 10 1.58 -8.20 15.76
C LYS A 10 2.10 -6.94 15.08
N LYS A 11 1.84 -5.74 15.65
CA LYS A 11 2.59 -4.52 15.28
C LYS A 11 4.07 -4.90 15.30
N SER A 12 4.72 -4.89 14.14
CA SER A 12 6.15 -5.14 14.08
C SER A 12 6.86 -4.06 14.89
N ARG A 13 8.01 -4.39 15.49
CA ARG A 13 8.82 -3.48 16.32
C ARG A 13 9.13 -2.15 15.63
N TRP A 14 9.07 -2.13 14.29
CA TRP A 14 9.39 -1.00 13.41
C TRP A 14 8.20 -0.07 13.12
N LEU A 15 6.96 -0.47 13.45
CA LEU A 15 5.74 0.33 13.21
C LEU A 15 5.37 1.23 14.41
N LYS A 16 6.26 1.38 15.39
CA LYS A 16 6.00 2.22 16.58
C LYS A 16 5.97 3.72 16.28
N ASP A 17 6.55 4.13 15.14
CA ASP A 17 6.71 5.54 14.77
C ASP A 17 5.62 6.03 13.78
N PHE A 18 4.69 5.17 13.37
CA PHE A 18 3.58 5.52 12.49
C PHE A 18 2.26 5.49 13.25
N ASP A 19 1.56 6.62 13.28
CA ASP A 19 0.29 6.78 14.00
C ASP A 19 -0.82 5.88 13.44
N LYS A 20 -0.81 5.59 12.14
CA LYS A 20 -1.82 4.78 11.44
C LYS A 20 -1.17 3.66 10.61
N MET A 21 -1.94 2.59 10.41
CA MET A 21 -1.52 1.48 9.57
C MET A 21 -1.91 1.72 8.12
N SER A 22 -1.03 1.36 7.17
CA SER A 22 -1.40 1.36 5.74
C SER A 22 -2.53 0.36 5.47
N ILE A 23 -3.60 0.81 4.83
CA ILE A 23 -4.73 -0.05 4.46
C ILE A 23 -4.31 -1.16 3.47
N TYR A 24 -3.23 -0.95 2.70
CA TYR A 24 -2.65 -1.96 1.82
C TYR A 24 -1.97 -3.12 2.56
N SER A 25 -1.70 -2.97 3.87
CA SER A 25 -1.14 -4.05 4.70
C SER A 25 -2.18 -5.09 5.12
N ILE A 26 -3.45 -4.86 4.82
CA ILE A 26 -4.57 -5.73 5.22
C ILE A 26 -5.04 -6.53 4.01
N ARG A 27 -5.23 -7.84 4.21
CA ARG A 27 -5.86 -8.71 3.22
C ARG A 27 -7.37 -8.50 3.20
N LEU A 28 -8.02 -8.94 2.11
CA LEU A 28 -9.46 -8.78 1.95
C LEU A 28 -10.26 -9.47 3.08
N ASP A 29 -9.85 -10.66 3.50
CA ASP A 29 -10.50 -11.40 4.59
C ASP A 29 -10.44 -10.63 5.92
N GLN A 30 -9.30 -10.05 6.24
CA GLN A 30 -9.11 -9.21 7.43
C GLN A 30 -9.91 -7.90 7.36
N LEU A 31 -9.98 -7.30 6.17
CA LEU A 31 -10.81 -6.11 5.96
C LEU A 31 -12.31 -6.45 6.12
N GLU A 32 -12.75 -7.62 5.65
CA GLU A 32 -14.12 -8.10 5.85
C GLU A 32 -14.45 -8.26 7.34
N GLU A 33 -13.55 -8.87 8.12
CA GLU A 33 -13.70 -9.01 9.57
C GLU A 33 -13.77 -7.65 10.28
N TYR A 34 -12.89 -6.72 9.91
CA TYR A 34 -12.90 -5.36 10.45
C TYR A 34 -14.22 -4.66 10.15
N ILE A 35 -14.69 -4.68 8.90
CA ILE A 35 -15.94 -4.03 8.47
C ILE A 35 -17.14 -4.59 9.25
N VAL A 36 -17.20 -5.91 9.47
CA VAL A 36 -18.25 -6.53 10.27
C VAL A 36 -18.14 -6.12 11.75
N SER A 37 -16.92 -6.03 12.31
CA SER A 37 -16.71 -5.64 13.71
C SER A 37 -17.19 -4.23 14.04
N ILE A 38 -17.15 -3.32 13.07
CA ILE A 38 -17.66 -1.93 13.23
C ILE A 38 -19.14 -1.78 12.90
N GLY A 39 -19.85 -2.91 12.69
CA GLY A 39 -21.30 -2.95 12.43
C GLY A 39 -21.71 -2.71 10.98
N GLU A 40 -20.77 -2.74 10.05
CA GLU A 40 -21.03 -2.55 8.62
C GLU A 40 -21.19 -3.90 7.89
N LYS A 41 -21.82 -3.86 6.73
CA LYS A 41 -22.08 -5.07 5.94
C LYS A 41 -20.81 -5.56 5.24
N LYS A 42 -20.56 -6.85 5.28
CA LYS A 42 -19.36 -7.53 4.72
C LYS A 42 -19.02 -7.10 3.29
N PHE A 43 -20.01 -6.90 2.40
CA PHE A 43 -19.77 -6.52 1.01
C PHE A 43 -19.07 -5.15 0.85
N ARG A 44 -19.12 -4.28 1.89
CA ARG A 44 -18.41 -3.00 1.89
C ARG A 44 -16.90 -3.17 1.78
N ALA A 45 -16.34 -4.21 2.38
CA ALA A 45 -14.91 -4.51 2.27
C ALA A 45 -14.49 -4.69 0.80
N LYS A 46 -15.30 -5.41 0.02
CA LYS A 46 -15.04 -5.60 -1.42
C LYS A 46 -15.14 -4.29 -2.20
N GLN A 47 -16.11 -3.43 -1.85
CA GLN A 47 -16.21 -2.11 -2.49
C GLN A 47 -14.98 -1.24 -2.20
N ILE A 48 -14.52 -1.21 -0.93
CA ILE A 48 -13.31 -0.49 -0.53
C ILE A 48 -12.09 -1.06 -1.26
N TYR A 49 -11.97 -2.39 -1.33
CA TYR A 49 -10.88 -3.08 -2.02
C TYR A 49 -10.84 -2.73 -3.52
N ASP A 50 -12.00 -2.67 -4.18
CA ASP A 50 -12.09 -2.24 -5.59
C ASP A 50 -11.67 -0.77 -5.78
N TRP A 51 -11.97 0.12 -4.84
CA TRP A 51 -11.49 1.49 -4.89
C TRP A 51 -9.97 1.59 -4.74
N LEU A 52 -9.39 0.83 -3.81
CA LEU A 52 -7.95 0.82 -3.56
C LEU A 52 -7.16 0.23 -4.73
N TYR A 53 -7.53 -0.97 -5.19
CA TYR A 53 -6.71 -1.74 -6.13
C TYR A 53 -7.06 -1.51 -7.61
N LYS A 54 -8.33 -1.24 -7.93
CA LYS A 54 -8.74 -0.99 -9.33
C LYS A 54 -8.74 0.49 -9.67
N LYS A 55 -9.31 1.33 -8.80
CA LYS A 55 -9.38 2.77 -9.04
C LYS A 55 -8.17 3.53 -8.52
N ARG A 56 -7.38 2.93 -7.63
CA ARG A 56 -6.11 3.47 -7.12
C ARG A 56 -6.28 4.87 -6.52
N ILE A 57 -7.29 5.04 -5.69
CA ILE A 57 -7.55 6.30 -4.98
C ILE A 57 -6.37 6.67 -4.08
N THR A 58 -6.21 7.95 -3.85
CA THR A 58 -5.18 8.51 -2.96
C THR A 58 -5.74 8.99 -1.63
N ASP A 59 -7.08 9.10 -1.53
CA ASP A 59 -7.75 9.53 -0.30
C ASP A 59 -9.12 8.85 -0.16
N PHE A 60 -9.56 8.61 1.10
CA PHE A 60 -10.83 7.94 1.41
C PHE A 60 -12.07 8.67 0.89
N PRO A 61 -12.19 10.02 0.89
CA PRO A 61 -13.32 10.75 0.35
C PRO A 61 -13.62 10.50 -1.13
N GLU A 62 -12.68 9.96 -1.89
CA GLU A 62 -12.88 9.59 -3.29
C GLU A 62 -13.87 8.43 -3.49
N MET A 63 -14.15 7.66 -2.44
CA MET A 63 -15.03 6.47 -2.47
C MET A 63 -16.51 6.86 -2.53
N LYS A 64 -17.00 7.33 -3.66
CA LYS A 64 -18.35 7.92 -3.82
C LYS A 64 -19.53 7.01 -3.42
N ASN A 65 -19.36 5.67 -3.49
CA ASN A 65 -20.38 4.68 -3.13
C ASN A 65 -20.21 4.08 -1.74
N VAL A 66 -19.28 4.61 -0.94
CA VAL A 66 -19.04 4.23 0.46
C VAL A 66 -19.61 5.35 1.35
N PRO A 67 -20.39 5.05 2.40
CA PRO A 67 -20.92 6.07 3.31
C PRO A 67 -19.79 6.91 3.94
N LYS A 68 -20.04 8.22 4.09
CA LYS A 68 -19.04 9.13 4.69
C LYS A 68 -18.63 8.71 6.09
N SER A 69 -19.57 8.24 6.92
CA SER A 69 -19.28 7.72 8.26
C SER A 69 -18.29 6.56 8.26
N LEU A 70 -18.38 5.69 7.23
CA LEU A 70 -17.43 4.59 7.07
C LEU A 70 -16.07 5.09 6.57
N GLN A 71 -16.05 6.07 5.64
CA GLN A 71 -14.80 6.71 5.18
C GLN A 71 -14.04 7.36 6.34
N GLU A 72 -14.75 8.06 7.24
CA GLU A 72 -14.18 8.70 8.43
C GLU A 72 -13.57 7.66 9.38
N LYS A 73 -14.31 6.58 9.69
CA LYS A 73 -13.78 5.47 10.51
C LYS A 73 -12.53 4.84 9.90
N LEU A 74 -12.53 4.64 8.57
CA LEU A 74 -11.33 4.13 7.89
C LEU A 74 -10.16 5.10 8.00
N ALA A 75 -10.41 6.41 7.85
CA ALA A 75 -9.38 7.44 7.94
C ALA A 75 -8.85 7.63 9.38
N GLU A 76 -9.62 7.27 10.41
CA GLU A 76 -9.15 7.25 11.80
C GLU A 76 -8.14 6.13 12.06
N GLU A 77 -8.37 4.95 11.50
CA GLU A 77 -7.59 3.73 11.77
C GLU A 77 -6.49 3.49 10.75
N PHE A 78 -6.72 3.89 9.49
CA PHE A 78 -5.83 3.57 8.38
C PHE A 78 -5.40 4.81 7.62
N GLU A 79 -4.33 4.64 6.86
CA GLU A 79 -3.89 5.59 5.84
C GLU A 79 -3.75 4.91 4.48
N ILE A 80 -3.95 5.66 3.41
CA ILE A 80 -3.66 5.21 2.04
C ILE A 80 -2.21 5.61 1.74
N THR A 81 -1.32 4.64 1.86
CA THR A 81 0.11 4.87 1.63
C THR A 81 0.44 4.71 0.16
N THR A 82 1.03 5.72 -0.45
CA THR A 82 1.55 5.66 -1.83
C THR A 82 3.06 5.88 -1.83
N LEU A 83 3.75 5.20 -2.75
CA LEU A 83 5.18 5.43 -2.97
C LEU A 83 5.36 6.77 -3.68
N LYS A 84 6.25 7.61 -3.17
CA LYS A 84 6.61 8.86 -3.82
C LYS A 84 7.74 8.61 -4.81
N THR A 85 7.49 8.85 -6.09
CA THR A 85 8.54 8.81 -7.11
C THR A 85 9.45 10.02 -6.96
N ILE A 86 10.74 9.80 -6.63
CA ILE A 86 11.75 10.85 -6.53
C ILE A 86 12.41 11.05 -7.89
N ILE A 87 12.81 9.96 -8.54
CA ILE A 87 13.52 9.97 -9.81
C ILE A 87 12.88 8.96 -10.75
N LYS A 88 12.72 9.37 -12.01
CA LYS A 88 12.39 8.49 -13.13
C LYS A 88 13.46 8.68 -14.20
N GLN A 89 14.09 7.59 -14.62
CA GLN A 89 15.05 7.54 -15.71
C GLN A 89 14.51 6.64 -16.82
N GLU A 90 14.73 7.01 -18.06
CA GLU A 90 14.30 6.22 -19.23
C GLU A 90 15.49 6.03 -20.17
N SER A 91 15.76 4.79 -20.55
CA SER A 91 16.80 4.42 -21.48
C SER A 91 16.27 4.44 -22.92
N ALA A 92 17.18 4.45 -23.90
CA ALA A 92 16.83 4.47 -25.33
C ALA A 92 15.99 3.25 -25.78
N ASP A 93 16.11 2.12 -25.10
CA ASP A 93 15.32 0.90 -25.34
C ASP A 93 13.92 0.93 -24.69
N GLY A 94 13.55 2.04 -24.03
CA GLY A 94 12.29 2.20 -23.33
C GLY A 94 12.23 1.57 -21.95
N THR A 95 13.35 1.07 -21.42
CA THR A 95 13.46 0.62 -20.03
C THR A 95 13.35 1.84 -19.10
N MET A 96 12.52 1.73 -18.06
CA MET A 96 12.32 2.79 -17.08
C MET A 96 12.78 2.35 -15.70
N LYS A 97 13.64 3.13 -15.07
CA LYS A 97 14.05 2.96 -13.67
C LYS A 97 13.40 4.02 -12.80
N PHE A 98 12.83 3.60 -11.70
CA PHE A 98 12.18 4.45 -10.72
C PHE A 98 12.91 4.36 -9.39
N LEU A 99 13.13 5.50 -8.75
CA LEU A 99 13.53 5.61 -7.37
C LEU A 99 12.31 6.08 -6.57
N PHE A 100 11.87 5.25 -5.64
CA PHE A 100 10.73 5.55 -4.76
C PHE A 100 11.22 5.86 -3.34
N GLU A 101 10.65 6.89 -2.73
CA GLU A 101 10.79 7.18 -1.30
C GLU A 101 9.70 6.45 -0.52
N LEU A 102 10.10 5.75 0.53
CA LEU A 102 9.22 5.14 1.51
C LEU A 102 8.85 6.15 2.60
N GLN A 103 7.89 5.81 3.48
CA GLN A 103 7.47 6.68 4.58
C GLN A 103 8.61 7.00 5.57
N ASP A 104 9.48 6.02 5.83
CA ASP A 104 10.66 6.13 6.69
C ASP A 104 11.86 6.87 6.04
N LYS A 105 11.64 7.49 4.86
CA LYS A 105 12.63 8.22 4.06
C LYS A 105 13.71 7.36 3.41
N TYR A 106 13.68 6.05 3.61
CA TYR A 106 14.51 5.16 2.80
C TYR A 106 14.01 5.09 1.37
N THR A 107 14.89 4.66 0.48
CA THR A 107 14.57 4.57 -0.95
C THR A 107 14.70 3.15 -1.46
N ILE A 108 13.84 2.82 -2.43
CA ILE A 108 13.90 1.56 -3.18
C ILE A 108 13.89 1.83 -4.69
N GLU A 109 14.51 0.96 -5.45
CA GLU A 109 14.48 1.03 -6.90
C GLU A 109 13.54 0.00 -7.50
N SER A 110 12.92 0.34 -8.62
CA SER A 110 12.15 -0.59 -9.45
C SER A 110 12.44 -0.32 -10.90
N VAL A 111 12.48 -1.37 -11.72
CA VAL A 111 12.79 -1.28 -13.13
C VAL A 111 11.67 -1.91 -13.95
N LEU A 112 11.10 -1.14 -14.86
CA LEU A 112 10.14 -1.61 -15.86
C LEU A 112 10.85 -1.76 -17.20
N MET A 113 10.92 -2.99 -17.69
CA MET A 113 11.52 -3.35 -18.96
C MET A 113 10.43 -3.66 -19.98
N LYS A 114 10.51 -3.06 -21.17
CA LYS A 114 9.61 -3.34 -22.29
C LYS A 114 10.25 -4.40 -23.19
N ASN A 115 9.62 -5.57 -23.26
CA ASN A 115 10.09 -6.67 -24.10
C ASN A 115 9.07 -6.99 -25.20
N LYS A 116 9.48 -7.67 -26.26
CA LYS A 116 8.60 -8.09 -27.36
C LYS A 116 7.47 -9.03 -26.90
N TYR A 117 7.70 -9.78 -25.82
CA TYR A 117 6.73 -10.72 -25.21
C TYR A 117 5.88 -10.08 -24.10
N GLY A 118 6.06 -8.77 -23.81
CA GLY A 118 5.34 -8.05 -22.78
C GLY A 118 6.26 -7.26 -21.85
N ASN A 119 5.69 -6.63 -20.83
CA ASN A 119 6.44 -5.86 -19.85
C ASN A 119 6.93 -6.77 -18.71
N SER A 120 8.19 -6.57 -18.29
CA SER A 120 8.77 -7.18 -17.09
C SER A 120 9.01 -6.10 -16.04
N LEU A 121 8.63 -6.39 -14.79
CA LEU A 121 8.83 -5.46 -13.67
C LEU A 121 9.74 -6.12 -12.63
N CYS A 122 10.87 -5.49 -12.37
CA CYS A 122 11.75 -5.82 -11.25
C CYS A 122 11.40 -4.90 -10.08
N VAL A 123 11.03 -5.47 -8.93
CA VAL A 123 10.70 -4.72 -7.72
C VAL A 123 11.63 -5.07 -6.59
N THR A 124 12.10 -4.07 -5.87
CA THR A 124 12.90 -4.25 -4.65
C THR A 124 11.96 -4.52 -3.49
N THR A 125 12.23 -5.60 -2.76
CA THR A 125 11.43 -6.04 -1.60
C THR A 125 12.06 -5.76 -0.25
N GLN A 126 13.28 -5.20 -0.24
CA GLN A 126 14.01 -4.81 0.99
C GLN A 126 14.87 -3.58 0.74
N VAL A 127 15.13 -2.81 1.77
CA VAL A 127 16.05 -1.67 1.74
C VAL A 127 17.46 -2.14 2.07
N GLY A 128 18.36 -2.05 1.09
CA GLY A 128 19.74 -2.50 1.24
C GLY A 128 19.92 -4.02 1.36
N CYS A 129 21.14 -4.46 1.33
CA CYS A 129 21.51 -5.85 1.60
C CYS A 129 22.94 -5.92 2.18
N ARG A 130 23.29 -7.08 2.78
CA ARG A 130 24.61 -7.30 3.42
C ARG A 130 25.69 -7.76 2.45
N ILE A 131 25.41 -7.88 1.15
CA ILE A 131 26.32 -8.48 0.17
C ILE A 131 27.53 -7.58 -0.13
N GLY A 132 27.42 -6.25 0.08
CA GLY A 132 28.56 -5.34 -0.11
C GLY A 132 29.03 -5.27 -1.57
N CYS A 133 28.11 -5.17 -2.53
CA CYS A 133 28.43 -5.00 -3.94
C CYS A 133 29.33 -3.78 -4.17
N THR A 134 30.36 -3.92 -4.98
CA THR A 134 31.36 -2.88 -5.27
C THR A 134 31.17 -2.20 -6.64
N PHE A 135 30.12 -2.51 -7.35
CA PHE A 135 29.78 -1.94 -8.66
C PHE A 135 28.64 -0.94 -8.60
#